data_327039f9999ad85aab9a53bf5bbbb624
#
_entry.id   327039f9999ad85aab9a53bf5bbbb624
#
_cell.length_a   1.000
_cell.length_b   1.000
_cell.length_c   1.000
_cell.angle_alpha   90.00
_cell.angle_beta   90.00
_cell.angle_gamma   90.00
#
_symmetry.space_group_name_H-M   'P 1'
#
loop_
_entity.id
_entity.type
_entity.pdbx_description
1 polymer ?
#
loop_
_entity_poly.entity_id
_entity_poly.type
_entity_poly.pdbx_seq_one_letter_code
_entity_poly.pdbx_strand_id
1 'polypeptide(L)'
;MKNVAIFPLLILLLLVTNAISQEKAANNPADAQREPLVVTVDWLGDHLSDASLVLLQIGEKKDYQSGHIPGAQFLDYASISTPHGQGLMLELPPVEQLVSVFEKLGVTNRSHIILYFGTNWVTPTTRVYWTLDYLGLGDRTSILNGGLVAWQATHHPVSTETKQPAKGSITPALRKEIVADAAWISSHLNQPAVTVIDARTHEFYNGSQSDGSPRSGHIPGAFNLSYLEVIDQDNNKFKSADGLKDLFRTAGFKPGNLMVSYCHIGQRATVLYFAAKMLGYDAKMYDGSWEDWSRRMDLPIVTGKAPNKE
;
A
#
# COMPACT_ATOMS: atom_id res chain seq x y z
N MET A 1 -32.78 49.92 -56.05
CA MET A 1 -32.37 48.58 -56.50
C MET A 1 -30.85 48.45 -56.33
N LYS A 2 -30.36 47.80 -55.31
CA LYS A 2 -29.08 47.09 -55.23
C LYS A 2 -29.05 46.43 -53.82
N ASN A 3 -29.34 45.14 -53.76
CA ASN A 3 -29.18 44.31 -52.59
C ASN A 3 -27.69 44.10 -52.33
N VAL A 4 -27.25 44.35 -51.11
CA VAL A 4 -25.94 43.91 -50.56
C VAL A 4 -26.20 42.86 -49.57
N ALA A 5 -25.76 41.61 -49.88
CA ALA A 5 -25.80 40.47 -48.99
C ALA A 5 -24.66 40.59 -47.96
N ILE A 6 -24.99 40.58 -46.67
CA ILE A 6 -24.03 40.48 -45.60
C ILE A 6 -23.92 38.99 -45.26
N PHE A 7 -22.76 38.40 -45.52
CA PHE A 7 -22.39 37.02 -45.13
C PHE A 7 -21.99 36.96 -43.65
N PRO A 8 -22.38 35.94 -42.92
CA PRO A 8 -22.02 35.82 -41.51
C PRO A 8 -20.62 35.20 -41.34
N LEU A 9 -19.70 36.02 -40.87
CA LEU A 9 -18.31 35.60 -40.50
C LEU A 9 -18.21 35.43 -38.97
N LEU A 10 -19.02 34.54 -38.39
CA LEU A 10 -19.03 34.36 -36.91
C LEU A 10 -19.11 32.91 -36.42
N ILE A 11 -18.75 31.90 -37.20
CA ILE A 11 -18.83 30.50 -36.77
C ILE A 11 -17.47 29.79 -36.72
N LEU A 12 -16.37 30.40 -37.10
CA LEU A 12 -15.07 29.72 -37.16
C LEU A 12 -14.15 29.97 -35.95
N LEU A 13 -14.56 30.77 -34.96
CA LEU A 13 -13.70 31.07 -33.79
C LEU A 13 -14.00 30.21 -32.52
N LEU A 14 -15.07 29.42 -32.52
CA LEU A 14 -15.47 28.59 -31.34
C LEU A 14 -14.99 27.14 -31.41
N LEU A 15 -14.45 26.68 -32.52
CA LEU A 15 -13.95 25.29 -32.65
C LEU A 15 -12.45 25.15 -32.38
N VAL A 16 -11.69 26.26 -32.36
CA VAL A 16 -10.23 26.20 -32.09
C VAL A 16 -9.92 26.23 -30.58
N THR A 17 -10.79 26.79 -29.77
CA THR A 17 -10.57 26.87 -28.31
C THR A 17 -10.83 25.57 -27.57
N ASN A 18 -11.65 24.65 -28.11
CA ASN A 18 -11.89 23.33 -27.47
C ASN A 18 -10.81 22.29 -27.80
N ALA A 19 -10.07 22.43 -28.88
CA ALA A 19 -8.98 21.52 -29.22
C ALA A 19 -7.74 21.75 -28.34
N ILE A 20 -7.47 23.00 -27.94
CA ILE A 20 -6.31 23.34 -27.09
C ILE A 20 -6.52 22.96 -25.62
N SER A 21 -7.76 22.85 -25.17
CA SER A 21 -8.06 22.42 -23.79
C SER A 21 -7.99 20.90 -23.57
N GLN A 22 -8.12 20.08 -24.61
CA GLN A 22 -8.00 18.63 -24.50
C GLN A 22 -6.56 18.12 -24.65
N GLU A 23 -5.68 18.87 -25.30
CA GLU A 23 -4.28 18.48 -25.48
C GLU A 23 -3.39 18.81 -24.26
N LYS A 24 -3.87 19.60 -23.31
CA LYS A 24 -3.14 20.00 -22.11
C LYS A 24 -3.35 19.07 -20.90
N ALA A 25 -4.23 18.06 -21.01
CA ALA A 25 -4.48 17.07 -19.97
C ALA A 25 -3.62 15.79 -20.09
N ALA A 26 -2.77 15.67 -21.11
CA ALA A 26 -2.10 14.41 -21.45
C ALA A 26 -0.58 14.39 -21.27
N ASN A 27 0.04 15.37 -20.61
CA ASN A 27 1.49 15.31 -20.37
C ASN A 27 1.89 16.08 -19.10
N ASN A 28 1.56 15.51 -17.94
CA ASN A 28 2.27 15.84 -16.71
C ASN A 28 3.50 14.91 -16.66
N PRO A 29 4.75 15.39 -16.67
CA PRO A 29 5.94 14.54 -16.59
C PRO A 29 5.98 13.66 -15.32
N ALA A 30 5.17 13.97 -14.30
CA ALA A 30 5.02 13.17 -13.11
C ALA A 30 4.19 11.88 -13.33
N ASP A 31 3.27 11.85 -14.31
CA ASP A 31 2.47 10.64 -14.61
C ASP A 31 3.22 9.62 -15.48
N ALA A 32 4.30 10.02 -16.14
CA ALA A 32 5.08 9.16 -17.04
C ALA A 32 6.04 8.20 -16.33
N GLN A 33 6.08 8.14 -14.99
CA GLN A 33 7.05 7.33 -14.23
C GLN A 33 6.43 6.45 -13.13
N ARG A 34 5.11 6.35 -13.05
CA ARG A 34 4.46 5.50 -12.05
C ARG A 34 4.23 4.09 -12.59
N GLU A 35 4.87 3.12 -11.96
CA GLU A 35 4.63 1.71 -12.26
C GLU A 35 3.25 1.25 -11.72
N PRO A 36 2.59 0.25 -12.36
CA PRO A 36 1.34 -0.27 -11.85
C PRO A 36 1.54 -0.87 -10.46
N LEU A 37 0.66 -0.55 -9.49
CA LEU A 37 0.79 -1.04 -8.11
C LEU A 37 0.68 -2.56 -8.01
N VAL A 38 -0.09 -3.18 -8.92
CA VAL A 38 -0.29 -4.64 -8.97
C VAL A 38 0.06 -5.12 -10.36
N VAL A 39 0.91 -6.15 -10.46
CA VAL A 39 1.28 -6.80 -11.71
C VAL A 39 0.72 -8.22 -11.77
N THR A 40 0.44 -8.69 -12.98
CA THR A 40 0.02 -10.07 -13.24
C THR A 40 1.22 -10.99 -13.42
N VAL A 41 0.98 -12.29 -13.37
CA VAL A 41 2.00 -13.30 -13.64
C VAL A 41 2.51 -13.17 -15.08
N ASP A 42 1.61 -12.98 -16.05
CA ASP A 42 1.99 -12.83 -17.47
C ASP A 42 2.88 -11.61 -17.68
N TRP A 43 2.47 -10.45 -17.08
CA TRP A 43 3.29 -9.25 -17.14
C TRP A 43 4.71 -9.51 -16.60
N LEU A 44 4.83 -10.14 -15.42
CA LEU A 44 6.13 -10.42 -14.83
C LEU A 44 6.94 -11.40 -15.70
N GLY A 45 6.30 -12.41 -16.29
CA GLY A 45 6.95 -13.35 -17.19
C GLY A 45 7.61 -12.66 -18.39
N ASP A 46 6.92 -11.69 -18.98
CA ASP A 46 7.41 -10.93 -20.12
C ASP A 46 8.56 -9.96 -19.75
N HIS A 47 8.66 -9.55 -18.47
CA HIS A 47 9.61 -8.54 -18.00
C HIS A 47 10.77 -9.09 -17.15
N LEU A 48 10.89 -10.42 -16.96
CA LEU A 48 11.95 -11.01 -16.13
C LEU A 48 13.38 -10.63 -16.56
N SER A 49 13.59 -10.29 -17.82
CA SER A 49 14.89 -9.91 -18.37
C SER A 49 15.19 -8.40 -18.28
N ASP A 50 14.27 -7.60 -17.75
CA ASP A 50 14.46 -6.15 -17.66
C ASP A 50 15.57 -5.80 -16.68
N ALA A 51 16.57 -5.06 -17.12
CA ALA A 51 17.75 -4.72 -16.32
C ALA A 51 17.43 -3.84 -15.07
N SER A 52 16.29 -3.16 -15.08
CA SER A 52 15.83 -2.35 -13.93
C SER A 52 15.01 -3.14 -12.93
N LEU A 53 14.62 -4.37 -13.26
CA LEU A 53 13.75 -5.18 -12.40
C LEU A 53 14.50 -5.70 -11.19
N VAL A 54 13.93 -5.52 -9.99
CA VAL A 54 14.39 -6.13 -8.74
C VAL A 54 13.24 -6.90 -8.14
N LEU A 55 13.38 -8.22 -8.07
CA LEU A 55 12.39 -9.11 -7.48
C LEU A 55 12.73 -9.41 -6.02
N LEU A 56 11.79 -9.19 -5.11
CA LEU A 56 11.96 -9.46 -3.68
C LEU A 56 10.90 -10.44 -3.20
N GLN A 57 11.33 -11.61 -2.72
CA GLN A 57 10.46 -12.55 -2.03
C GLN A 57 10.41 -12.25 -0.55
N ILE A 58 9.19 -12.12 -0.02
CA ILE A 58 8.89 -11.93 1.39
C ILE A 58 8.27 -13.23 1.94
N GLY A 59 8.66 -13.65 3.12
CA GLY A 59 8.14 -14.84 3.78
C GLY A 59 9.23 -15.63 4.52
N GLU A 60 9.09 -16.94 4.54
CA GLU A 60 10.05 -17.81 5.21
C GLU A 60 11.26 -18.12 4.31
N LYS A 61 12.46 -18.02 4.88
CA LYS A 61 13.70 -18.30 4.13
C LYS A 61 13.74 -19.71 3.56
N LYS A 62 13.18 -20.68 4.28
CA LYS A 62 13.09 -22.09 3.82
C LYS A 62 12.25 -22.22 2.54
N ASP A 63 11.17 -21.43 2.42
CA ASP A 63 10.29 -21.47 1.24
C ASP A 63 11.02 -20.89 0.03
N TYR A 64 11.76 -19.78 0.21
CA TYR A 64 12.62 -19.22 -0.83
C TYR A 64 13.69 -20.22 -1.29
N GLN A 65 14.33 -20.93 -0.36
CA GLN A 65 15.34 -21.94 -0.67
C GLN A 65 14.77 -23.17 -1.41
N SER A 66 13.50 -23.50 -1.15
CA SER A 66 12.80 -24.61 -1.80
C SER A 66 12.39 -24.28 -3.25
N GLY A 67 12.22 -22.99 -3.57
CA GLY A 67 11.87 -22.54 -4.90
C GLY A 67 11.35 -21.10 -4.91
N HIS A 68 11.92 -20.28 -5.76
CA HIS A 68 11.58 -18.86 -5.94
C HIS A 68 11.51 -18.48 -7.41
N ILE A 69 10.95 -17.34 -7.74
CA ILE A 69 10.94 -16.81 -9.11
C ILE A 69 12.39 -16.55 -9.54
N PRO A 70 12.84 -16.98 -10.72
CA PRO A 70 14.22 -16.81 -11.18
C PRO A 70 14.71 -15.36 -11.03
N GLY A 71 15.88 -15.18 -10.42
CA GLY A 71 16.48 -13.87 -10.18
C GLY A 71 16.02 -13.15 -8.92
N ALA A 72 15.00 -13.64 -8.23
CA ALA A 72 14.51 -13.03 -7.00
C ALA A 72 15.56 -13.07 -5.88
N GLN A 73 15.51 -12.03 -5.03
CA GLN A 73 16.27 -11.94 -3.78
C GLN A 73 15.33 -12.21 -2.59
N PHE A 74 15.85 -12.81 -1.55
CA PHE A 74 15.11 -12.98 -0.29
C PHE A 74 15.26 -11.74 0.57
N LEU A 75 14.14 -11.12 0.94
CA LEU A 75 14.11 -10.07 1.93
C LEU A 75 13.77 -10.67 3.32
N ASP A 76 14.74 -10.62 4.21
CA ASP A 76 14.48 -10.92 5.62
C ASP A 76 13.63 -9.80 6.23
N TYR A 77 12.37 -10.11 6.52
CA TYR A 77 11.38 -9.16 7.03
C TYR A 77 11.81 -8.52 8.36
N ALA A 78 12.53 -9.26 9.22
CA ALA A 78 13.04 -8.72 10.48
C ALA A 78 14.05 -7.58 10.27
N SER A 79 14.75 -7.58 9.14
CA SER A 79 15.78 -6.56 8.84
C SER A 79 15.23 -5.16 8.58
N ILE A 80 13.93 -5.05 8.27
CA ILE A 80 13.22 -3.77 8.03
C ILE A 80 12.29 -3.38 9.17
N SER A 81 12.45 -3.99 10.33
CA SER A 81 11.63 -3.77 11.52
C SER A 81 12.51 -3.44 12.72
N THR A 82 11.96 -2.70 13.68
CA THR A 82 12.59 -2.53 14.99
C THR A 82 12.75 -3.90 15.66
N PRO A 83 13.91 -4.24 16.22
CA PRO A 83 14.11 -5.53 16.88
C PRO A 83 13.15 -5.72 18.04
N HIS A 84 12.70 -6.96 18.20
CA HIS A 84 11.78 -7.33 19.29
C HIS A 84 12.32 -6.90 20.66
N GLY A 85 11.50 -6.23 21.46
CA GLY A 85 11.86 -5.74 22.79
C GLY A 85 12.60 -4.39 22.83
N GLN A 86 12.86 -3.77 21.69
CA GLN A 86 13.50 -2.44 21.60
C GLN A 86 12.53 -1.29 21.28
N GLY A 87 11.23 -1.53 21.42
CA GLY A 87 10.17 -0.56 21.12
C GLY A 87 8.85 -1.27 20.86
N LEU A 88 8.01 -0.65 20.08
CA LEU A 88 6.80 -1.29 19.56
C LEU A 88 7.17 -2.30 18.45
N MET A 89 6.36 -3.33 18.31
CA MET A 89 6.61 -4.34 17.30
C MET A 89 6.49 -3.76 15.89
N LEU A 90 7.42 -4.13 15.02
CA LEU A 90 7.42 -3.79 13.60
C LEU A 90 7.51 -2.29 13.26
N GLU A 91 7.76 -1.40 14.22
CA GLU A 91 8.00 0.02 13.89
C GLU A 91 9.12 0.16 12.86
N LEU A 92 9.06 1.26 12.10
CA LEU A 92 10.13 1.63 11.17
C LEU A 92 11.45 1.78 11.94
N PRO A 93 12.50 1.05 11.55
CA PRO A 93 13.84 1.27 12.09
C PRO A 93 14.46 2.55 11.49
N PRO A 94 15.65 2.96 11.92
CA PRO A 94 16.35 4.09 11.33
C PRO A 94 16.45 3.99 9.79
N VAL A 95 16.32 5.13 9.12
CA VAL A 95 16.32 5.21 7.64
C VAL A 95 17.58 4.60 7.04
N GLU A 96 18.72 4.80 7.68
CA GLU A 96 20.03 4.28 7.24
C GLU A 96 20.04 2.75 7.23
N GLN A 97 19.35 2.11 8.17
CA GLN A 97 19.18 0.66 8.20
C GLN A 97 18.33 0.20 7.00
N LEU A 98 17.18 0.85 6.76
CA LEU A 98 16.31 0.54 5.63
C LEU A 98 17.03 0.67 4.30
N VAL A 99 17.72 1.80 4.09
CA VAL A 99 18.53 2.06 2.89
C VAL A 99 19.58 0.96 2.72
N SER A 100 20.33 0.63 3.77
CA SER A 100 21.37 -0.41 3.72
C SER A 100 20.80 -1.79 3.34
N VAL A 101 19.62 -2.15 3.85
CA VAL A 101 18.97 -3.42 3.54
C VAL A 101 18.60 -3.49 2.07
N PHE A 102 17.89 -2.50 1.55
CA PHE A 102 17.45 -2.51 0.16
C PHE A 102 18.60 -2.34 -0.84
N GLU A 103 19.64 -1.56 -0.52
CA GLU A 103 20.84 -1.50 -1.36
C GLU A 103 21.56 -2.84 -1.47
N LYS A 104 21.65 -3.63 -0.39
CA LYS A 104 22.23 -4.98 -0.42
C LYS A 104 21.44 -5.93 -1.33
N LEU A 105 20.14 -5.68 -1.53
CA LEU A 105 19.28 -6.43 -2.42
C LEU A 105 19.29 -5.89 -3.88
N GLY A 106 20.19 -4.95 -4.18
CA GLY A 106 20.37 -4.39 -5.52
C GLY A 106 19.42 -3.25 -5.88
N VAL A 107 18.64 -2.74 -4.92
CA VAL A 107 17.67 -1.65 -5.18
C VAL A 107 18.39 -0.32 -5.40
N THR A 108 17.92 0.42 -6.40
CA THR A 108 18.33 1.79 -6.73
C THR A 108 17.10 2.69 -6.87
N ASN A 109 17.28 4.01 -6.95
CA ASN A 109 16.18 4.93 -7.25
C ASN A 109 15.56 4.73 -8.65
N ARG A 110 16.16 3.91 -9.53
CA ARG A 110 15.65 3.61 -10.87
C ARG A 110 15.09 2.19 -11.01
N SER A 111 15.20 1.36 -9.96
CA SER A 111 14.69 0.00 -9.98
C SER A 111 13.15 0.00 -10.11
N HIS A 112 12.60 -0.91 -10.90
CA HIS A 112 11.22 -1.36 -10.75
C HIS A 112 11.24 -2.54 -9.78
N ILE A 113 10.67 -2.35 -8.60
CA ILE A 113 10.71 -3.32 -7.51
C ILE A 113 9.42 -4.14 -7.54
N ILE A 114 9.54 -5.44 -7.71
CA ILE A 114 8.39 -6.35 -7.61
C ILE A 114 8.48 -7.13 -6.31
N LEU A 115 7.49 -6.94 -5.47
CA LEU A 115 7.32 -7.67 -4.21
C LEU A 115 6.41 -8.86 -4.43
N TYR A 116 6.76 -10.01 -3.88
CA TYR A 116 5.85 -11.14 -3.85
C TYR A 116 6.06 -11.98 -2.58
N PHE A 117 5.00 -12.68 -2.18
CA PHE A 117 5.03 -13.60 -1.05
C PHE A 117 5.16 -15.05 -1.55
N GLY A 118 5.79 -15.88 -0.73
CA GLY A 118 5.89 -17.31 -0.96
C GLY A 118 4.54 -18.01 -0.70
N THR A 119 4.50 -18.81 0.36
CA THR A 119 3.26 -19.49 0.83
C THR A 119 2.47 -18.66 1.84
N ASN A 120 3.05 -17.57 2.33
CA ASN A 120 2.50 -16.72 3.37
C ASN A 120 1.62 -15.61 2.81
N TRP A 121 0.98 -14.91 3.74
CA TRP A 121 0.02 -13.86 3.47
C TRP A 121 0.63 -12.64 2.79
N VAL A 122 -0.25 -11.90 2.14
CA VAL A 122 0.07 -10.60 1.54
C VAL A 122 0.48 -9.52 2.57
N THR A 123 0.17 -9.69 3.88
CA THR A 123 0.37 -8.64 4.89
C THR A 123 1.83 -8.22 5.12
N PRO A 124 2.83 -9.11 5.21
CA PRO A 124 4.22 -8.69 5.23
C PRO A 124 4.63 -7.98 3.93
N THR A 125 4.11 -8.43 2.79
CA THR A 125 4.43 -7.85 1.47
C THR A 125 3.93 -6.42 1.35
N THR A 126 2.69 -6.13 1.79
CA THR A 126 2.18 -4.75 1.83
C THR A 126 2.91 -3.89 2.85
N ARG A 127 3.43 -4.47 3.95
CA ARG A 127 4.28 -3.74 4.89
C ARG A 127 5.61 -3.34 4.24
N VAL A 128 6.23 -4.22 3.46
CA VAL A 128 7.42 -3.89 2.67
C VAL A 128 7.12 -2.79 1.66
N TYR A 129 5.98 -2.88 0.96
CA TYR A 129 5.53 -1.80 0.06
C TYR A 129 5.44 -0.46 0.78
N TRP A 130 4.75 -0.40 1.94
CA TRP A 130 4.62 0.83 2.72
C TRP A 130 5.97 1.38 3.18
N THR A 131 6.92 0.51 3.56
CA THR A 131 8.29 0.90 3.93
C THR A 131 9.03 1.51 2.73
N LEU A 132 8.88 0.93 1.53
CA LEU A 132 9.46 1.49 0.30
C LEU A 132 8.77 2.80 -0.10
N ASP A 133 7.45 2.91 0.08
CA ASP A 133 6.71 4.15 -0.16
C ASP A 133 7.16 5.25 0.81
N TYR A 134 7.42 4.90 2.08
CA TYR A 134 8.04 5.82 3.05
C TYR A 134 9.42 6.32 2.60
N LEU A 135 10.24 5.46 1.97
CA LEU A 135 11.54 5.84 1.41
C LEU A 135 11.44 6.65 0.10
N GLY A 136 10.24 6.85 -0.45
CA GLY A 136 9.99 7.54 -1.72
C GLY A 136 10.12 6.63 -2.95
N LEU A 137 10.07 5.30 -2.76
CA LEU A 137 10.16 4.31 -3.84
C LEU A 137 8.80 3.66 -4.18
N GLY A 138 7.70 4.10 -3.57
CA GLY A 138 6.38 3.51 -3.75
C GLY A 138 5.87 3.54 -5.19
N ASP A 139 6.14 4.62 -5.93
CA ASP A 139 5.74 4.76 -7.33
C ASP A 139 6.53 3.84 -8.30
N ARG A 140 7.58 3.18 -7.79
CA ARG A 140 8.40 2.19 -8.50
C ARG A 140 8.29 0.79 -7.92
N THR A 141 7.29 0.57 -7.06
CA THR A 141 7.11 -0.71 -6.37
C THR A 141 5.74 -1.28 -6.71
N SER A 142 5.74 -2.52 -7.14
CA SER A 142 4.53 -3.29 -7.46
C SER A 142 4.46 -4.56 -6.62
N ILE A 143 3.25 -5.11 -6.47
CA ILE A 143 3.04 -6.43 -5.87
C ILE A 143 2.56 -7.40 -6.95
N LEU A 144 3.18 -8.59 -7.02
CA LEU A 144 2.72 -9.69 -7.85
C LEU A 144 1.41 -10.26 -7.25
N ASN A 145 0.31 -10.12 -7.98
CA ASN A 145 -1.02 -10.53 -7.52
C ASN A 145 -1.14 -12.05 -7.39
N GLY A 146 -1.34 -12.53 -6.16
CA GLY A 146 -1.40 -13.96 -5.85
C GLY A 146 -0.03 -14.61 -5.57
N GLY A 147 1.07 -13.84 -5.61
CA GLY A 147 2.41 -14.26 -5.19
C GLY A 147 2.96 -15.47 -5.95
N LEU A 148 3.84 -16.23 -5.28
CA LEU A 148 4.49 -17.42 -5.85
C LEU A 148 3.48 -18.50 -6.25
N VAL A 149 2.40 -18.66 -5.51
CA VAL A 149 1.37 -19.66 -5.83
C VAL A 149 0.72 -19.38 -7.17
N ALA A 150 0.39 -18.12 -7.48
CA ALA A 150 -0.15 -17.74 -8.78
C ALA A 150 0.88 -17.95 -9.91
N TRP A 151 2.16 -17.66 -9.65
CA TRP A 151 3.26 -17.92 -10.59
C TRP A 151 3.38 -19.39 -10.96
N GLN A 152 3.35 -20.28 -9.96
CA GLN A 152 3.44 -21.73 -10.16
C GLN A 152 2.20 -22.32 -10.84
N ALA A 153 1.00 -21.79 -10.51
CA ALA A 153 -0.26 -22.26 -11.09
C ALA A 153 -0.33 -22.05 -12.62
N THR A 154 0.44 -21.12 -13.16
CA THR A 154 0.56 -20.87 -14.61
C THR A 154 1.78 -21.57 -15.23
N HIS A 155 2.39 -22.52 -14.51
CA HIS A 155 3.52 -23.33 -14.96
C HIS A 155 4.79 -22.54 -15.31
N HIS A 156 4.95 -21.34 -14.77
CA HIS A 156 6.19 -20.60 -14.90
C HIS A 156 7.34 -21.27 -14.11
N PRO A 157 8.60 -21.14 -14.57
CA PRO A 157 9.73 -21.80 -13.93
C PRO A 157 10.00 -21.21 -12.53
N VAL A 158 10.49 -22.09 -11.65
CA VAL A 158 11.07 -21.72 -10.36
C VAL A 158 12.55 -22.08 -10.33
N SER A 159 13.31 -21.42 -9.49
CA SER A 159 14.74 -21.62 -9.30
C SER A 159 15.07 -21.81 -7.83
N THR A 160 16.12 -22.54 -7.55
CA THR A 160 16.78 -22.58 -6.22
C THR A 160 18.13 -21.86 -6.25
N GLU A 161 18.51 -21.31 -7.41
CA GLU A 161 19.77 -20.61 -7.61
C GLU A 161 19.73 -19.23 -6.97
N THR A 162 20.60 -18.99 -5.98
CA THR A 162 20.76 -17.69 -5.34
C THR A 162 21.91 -16.93 -5.95
N LYS A 163 21.65 -15.73 -6.47
CA LYS A 163 22.68 -14.82 -6.97
C LYS A 163 22.77 -13.61 -6.05
N GLN A 164 23.99 -13.23 -5.67
CA GLN A 164 24.20 -11.98 -4.98
C GLN A 164 24.15 -10.83 -6.00
N PRO A 165 23.19 -9.89 -5.89
CA PRO A 165 23.16 -8.75 -6.81
C PRO A 165 24.34 -7.81 -6.53
N ALA A 166 24.68 -6.98 -7.51
CA ALA A 166 25.51 -5.82 -7.25
C ALA A 166 24.79 -4.90 -6.25
N LYS A 167 25.55 -4.32 -5.32
CA LYS A 167 24.97 -3.38 -4.34
C LYS A 167 24.34 -2.19 -5.07
N GLY A 168 23.09 -1.90 -4.73
CA GLY A 168 22.37 -0.73 -5.23
C GLY A 168 22.84 0.59 -4.60
N SER A 169 22.12 1.64 -4.95
CA SER A 169 22.32 2.98 -4.36
C SER A 169 21.00 3.70 -4.27
N ILE A 170 20.62 4.12 -3.07
CA ILE A 170 19.34 4.78 -2.77
C ILE A 170 19.63 6.14 -2.15
N THR A 171 19.09 7.19 -2.77
CA THR A 171 18.92 8.50 -2.13
C THR A 171 17.45 8.59 -1.71
N PRO A 172 17.12 8.45 -0.41
CA PRO A 172 15.74 8.41 0.03
C PRO A 172 15.07 9.78 -0.08
N ALA A 173 13.84 9.80 -0.59
CA ALA A 173 12.94 10.96 -0.58
C ALA A 173 11.79 10.66 0.40
N LEU A 174 12.03 10.91 1.69
CA LEU A 174 11.14 10.44 2.75
C LEU A 174 9.73 11.03 2.67
N ARG A 175 8.75 10.17 2.63
CA ARG A 175 7.32 10.50 2.67
C ARG A 175 6.77 10.40 4.09
N LYS A 176 7.19 11.31 4.96
CA LYS A 176 6.75 11.33 6.37
C LYS A 176 5.25 11.56 6.51
N GLU A 177 4.64 12.19 5.52
CA GLU A 177 3.21 12.46 5.47
C GLU A 177 2.33 11.21 5.42
N ILE A 178 2.86 10.05 5.04
CA ILE A 178 2.09 8.79 5.04
C ILE A 178 2.05 8.09 6.40
N VAL A 179 2.82 8.58 7.36
CA VAL A 179 2.87 8.04 8.73
C VAL A 179 1.97 8.87 9.63
N ALA A 180 1.15 8.21 10.43
CA ALA A 180 0.44 8.79 11.55
C ALA A 180 0.97 8.22 12.87
N ASP A 181 0.91 9.01 13.92
CA ASP A 181 1.17 8.60 15.30
C ASP A 181 -0.06 8.84 16.19
N ALA A 182 0.02 8.44 17.45
CA ALA A 182 -1.09 8.60 18.39
C ALA A 182 -1.50 10.07 18.60
N ALA A 183 -0.55 11.00 18.60
CA ALA A 183 -0.83 12.41 18.78
C ALA A 183 -1.57 12.97 17.56
N TRP A 184 -1.12 12.61 16.36
CA TRP A 184 -1.81 12.98 15.13
C TRP A 184 -3.24 12.43 15.09
N ILE A 185 -3.45 11.13 15.37
CA ILE A 185 -4.78 10.51 15.44
C ILE A 185 -5.66 11.23 16.46
N SER A 186 -5.16 11.44 17.69
CA SER A 186 -5.90 12.08 18.76
C SER A 186 -6.38 13.49 18.39
N SER A 187 -5.53 14.27 17.69
CA SER A 187 -5.88 15.64 17.26
C SER A 187 -6.84 15.68 16.05
N HIS A 188 -7.05 14.55 15.36
CA HIS A 188 -7.90 14.44 14.18
C HIS A 188 -9.13 13.54 14.39
N LEU A 189 -9.39 13.12 15.63
CA LEU A 189 -10.61 12.36 15.95
C LEU A 189 -11.86 13.16 15.55
N ASN A 190 -12.81 12.49 14.89
CA ASN A 190 -14.09 13.04 14.45
C ASN A 190 -14.00 14.21 13.45
N GLN A 191 -12.84 14.44 12.81
CA GLN A 191 -12.75 15.43 11.75
C GLN A 191 -13.43 14.89 10.48
N PRO A 192 -14.37 15.61 9.84
CA PRO A 192 -15.14 15.09 8.71
C PRO A 192 -14.33 14.69 7.49
N ALA A 193 -13.13 15.30 7.31
CA ALA A 193 -12.22 15.01 6.20
C ALA A 193 -11.28 13.84 6.47
N VAL A 194 -11.34 13.21 7.66
CA VAL A 194 -10.47 12.10 8.06
C VAL A 194 -11.33 10.89 8.41
N THR A 195 -11.02 9.76 7.82
CA THR A 195 -11.65 8.47 8.12
C THR A 195 -10.62 7.51 8.70
N VAL A 196 -10.73 7.22 9.99
CA VAL A 196 -9.89 6.22 10.67
C VAL A 196 -10.53 4.84 10.51
N ILE A 197 -9.77 3.84 10.06
CA ILE A 197 -10.24 2.48 9.81
C ILE A 197 -9.37 1.47 10.56
N ASP A 198 -10.01 0.67 11.40
CA ASP A 198 -9.41 -0.48 12.08
C ASP A 198 -9.40 -1.68 11.13
N ALA A 199 -8.21 -2.17 10.80
CA ALA A 199 -8.02 -3.32 9.93
C ALA A 199 -8.09 -4.67 10.64
N ARG A 200 -8.31 -4.71 11.96
CA ARG A 200 -8.47 -5.95 12.73
C ARG A 200 -9.82 -6.61 12.43
N THR A 201 -9.99 -7.86 12.82
CA THR A 201 -11.30 -8.50 12.73
C THR A 201 -12.29 -7.85 13.70
N HIS A 202 -13.59 -8.09 13.46
CA HIS A 202 -14.66 -7.45 14.20
C HIS A 202 -14.61 -7.73 15.71
N GLU A 203 -14.16 -8.91 16.11
CA GLU A 203 -14.06 -9.34 17.50
C GLU A 203 -13.02 -8.52 18.28
N PHE A 204 -11.89 -8.18 17.65
CA PHE A 204 -10.89 -7.28 18.25
C PHE A 204 -11.37 -5.84 18.26
N TYR A 205 -12.03 -5.40 17.19
CA TYR A 205 -12.56 -4.05 17.08
C TYR A 205 -13.63 -3.78 18.16
N ASN A 206 -14.62 -4.67 18.32
CA ASN A 206 -15.70 -4.49 19.28
C ASN A 206 -15.28 -4.76 20.74
N GLY A 207 -14.09 -5.31 20.98
CA GLY A 207 -13.53 -5.61 22.28
C GLY A 207 -13.98 -6.95 22.87
N SER A 208 -14.68 -7.80 22.11
CA SER A 208 -15.07 -9.15 22.57
C SER A 208 -13.90 -10.12 22.59
N GLN A 209 -12.82 -9.83 21.83
CA GLN A 209 -11.57 -10.59 21.84
C GLN A 209 -10.41 -9.67 22.24
N SER A 210 -9.48 -10.22 23.06
CA SER A 210 -8.23 -9.58 23.44
C SER A 210 -7.05 -10.27 22.75
N ASP A 211 -6.05 -9.46 22.37
CA ASP A 211 -4.75 -9.92 21.84
C ASP A 211 -3.64 -9.87 22.89
N GLY A 212 -3.99 -9.70 24.18
CA GLY A 212 -3.04 -9.49 25.25
C GLY A 212 -2.64 -8.04 25.49
N SER A 213 -3.18 -7.10 24.68
CA SER A 213 -3.04 -5.66 24.91
C SER A 213 -3.65 -5.25 26.27
N PRO A 214 -3.14 -4.18 26.91
CA PRO A 214 -3.64 -3.71 28.21
C PRO A 214 -5.13 -3.36 28.23
N ARG A 215 -5.69 -2.96 27.08
CA ARG A 215 -7.09 -2.60 26.93
C ARG A 215 -7.66 -3.18 25.62
N SER A 216 -8.96 -3.50 25.61
CA SER A 216 -9.69 -4.02 24.45
C SER A 216 -10.64 -2.99 23.88
N GLY A 217 -10.98 -3.09 22.60
CA GLY A 217 -11.85 -2.16 21.88
C GLY A 217 -11.14 -1.48 20.71
N HIS A 218 -11.55 -0.25 20.40
CA HIS A 218 -11.03 0.49 19.24
C HIS A 218 -10.89 2.01 19.52
N ILE A 219 -10.22 2.72 18.62
CA ILE A 219 -10.08 4.18 18.65
C ILE A 219 -11.46 4.82 18.42
N PRO A 220 -11.92 5.77 19.25
CA PRO A 220 -13.22 6.43 19.09
C PRO A 220 -13.40 7.01 17.69
N GLY A 221 -14.57 6.77 17.09
CA GLY A 221 -14.89 7.24 15.74
C GLY A 221 -14.27 6.42 14.60
N ALA A 222 -13.41 5.44 14.90
CA ALA A 222 -12.90 4.55 13.87
C ALA A 222 -14.00 3.62 13.36
N PHE A 223 -14.00 3.39 12.04
CA PHE A 223 -14.77 2.34 11.40
C PHE A 223 -13.98 1.02 11.40
N ASN A 224 -14.65 -0.07 11.07
CA ASN A 224 -13.99 -1.37 10.93
C ASN A 224 -14.10 -1.89 9.49
N LEU A 225 -12.98 -2.27 8.93
CA LEU A 225 -12.85 -3.04 7.70
C LEU A 225 -11.72 -4.03 7.88
N SER A 226 -12.04 -5.30 8.07
CA SER A 226 -11.01 -6.30 8.24
C SER A 226 -10.12 -6.40 6.99
N TYR A 227 -8.79 -6.45 7.20
CA TYR A 227 -7.84 -6.66 6.11
C TYR A 227 -8.15 -7.92 5.27
N LEU A 228 -8.81 -8.91 5.86
CA LEU A 228 -9.23 -10.14 5.18
C LEU A 228 -10.30 -9.88 4.11
N GLU A 229 -11.09 -8.83 4.27
CA GLU A 229 -12.19 -8.51 3.35
C GLU A 229 -11.71 -7.93 2.02
N VAL A 230 -10.53 -7.31 1.98
CA VAL A 230 -9.99 -6.71 0.75
C VAL A 230 -9.21 -7.70 -0.12
N ILE A 231 -9.01 -8.92 0.39
CA ILE A 231 -8.30 -10.01 -0.27
C ILE A 231 -9.29 -11.14 -0.56
N ASP A 232 -9.17 -11.75 -1.72
CA ASP A 232 -9.73 -13.07 -1.99
C ASP A 232 -8.84 -14.11 -1.31
N GLN A 233 -9.37 -14.78 -0.28
CA GLN A 233 -8.59 -15.68 0.56
C GLN A 233 -8.27 -17.02 -0.09
N ASP A 234 -8.99 -17.40 -1.15
CA ASP A 234 -8.75 -18.65 -1.87
C ASP A 234 -7.49 -18.58 -2.74
N ASN A 235 -7.14 -17.37 -3.19
CA ASN A 235 -6.02 -17.17 -4.12
C ASN A 235 -5.06 -16.04 -3.71
N ASN A 236 -5.28 -15.39 -2.56
CA ASN A 236 -4.51 -14.27 -2.03
C ASN A 236 -4.38 -13.06 -3.00
N LYS A 237 -5.37 -12.86 -3.86
CA LYS A 237 -5.41 -11.71 -4.77
C LYS A 237 -6.20 -10.57 -4.16
N PHE A 238 -5.81 -9.35 -4.48
CA PHE A 238 -6.64 -8.19 -4.17
C PHE A 238 -7.96 -8.26 -4.94
N LYS A 239 -9.05 -7.85 -4.28
CA LYS A 239 -10.35 -7.70 -4.95
C LYS A 239 -10.28 -6.67 -6.06
N SER A 240 -11.24 -6.70 -6.97
CA SER A 240 -11.35 -5.73 -8.05
C SER A 240 -11.49 -4.30 -7.50
N ALA A 241 -11.12 -3.30 -8.30
CA ALA A 241 -11.23 -1.90 -7.92
C ALA A 241 -12.66 -1.53 -7.47
N ASP A 242 -13.69 -2.03 -8.15
CA ASP A 242 -15.08 -1.75 -7.76
C ASP A 242 -15.47 -2.46 -6.46
N GLY A 243 -15.03 -3.71 -6.26
CA GLY A 243 -15.22 -4.41 -4.99
C GLY A 243 -14.54 -3.69 -3.81
N LEU A 244 -13.31 -3.17 -4.03
CA LEU A 244 -12.60 -2.37 -3.03
C LEU A 244 -13.32 -1.05 -2.72
N LYS A 245 -13.80 -0.31 -3.74
CA LYS A 245 -14.58 0.92 -3.54
C LYS A 245 -15.83 0.67 -2.70
N ASP A 246 -16.54 -0.42 -2.97
CA ASP A 246 -17.74 -0.79 -2.21
C ASP A 246 -17.42 -1.13 -0.75
N LEU A 247 -16.33 -1.84 -0.48
CA LEU A 247 -15.87 -2.13 0.88
C LEU A 247 -15.51 -0.87 1.65
N PHE A 248 -14.70 0.03 1.06
CA PHE A 248 -14.34 1.30 1.70
C PHE A 248 -15.58 2.16 1.99
N ARG A 249 -16.50 2.29 1.01
CA ARG A 249 -17.75 3.01 1.18
C ARG A 249 -18.60 2.38 2.29
N THR A 250 -18.69 1.06 2.34
CA THR A 250 -19.39 0.31 3.38
C THR A 250 -18.75 0.51 4.75
N ALA A 251 -17.44 0.64 4.84
CA ALA A 251 -16.71 1.01 6.06
C ALA A 251 -16.76 2.51 6.39
N GLY A 252 -17.63 3.30 5.77
CA GLY A 252 -17.80 4.72 6.08
C GLY A 252 -16.80 5.68 5.43
N PHE A 253 -15.88 5.18 4.59
CA PHE A 253 -14.96 6.05 3.86
C PHE A 253 -15.71 6.82 2.76
N LYS A 254 -15.43 8.11 2.66
CA LYS A 254 -15.95 9.00 1.60
C LYS A 254 -14.79 9.39 0.68
N PRO A 255 -14.90 9.19 -0.64
CA PRO A 255 -13.89 9.67 -1.58
C PRO A 255 -13.58 11.16 -1.37
N GLY A 256 -12.30 11.51 -1.39
CA GLY A 256 -11.81 12.85 -1.05
C GLY A 256 -11.42 13.03 0.43
N ASN A 257 -11.79 12.12 1.31
CA ASN A 257 -11.26 12.10 2.68
C ASN A 257 -9.86 11.49 2.71
N LEU A 258 -9.09 11.84 3.73
CA LEU A 258 -7.87 11.13 4.09
C LEU A 258 -8.23 9.84 4.83
N MET A 259 -7.82 8.70 4.31
CA MET A 259 -7.94 7.41 4.98
C MET A 259 -6.76 7.19 5.93
N VAL A 260 -7.02 6.78 7.16
CA VAL A 260 -5.97 6.40 8.11
C VAL A 260 -6.24 5.00 8.63
N SER A 261 -5.36 4.05 8.32
CA SER A 261 -5.50 2.67 8.77
C SER A 261 -4.64 2.37 9.99
N TYR A 262 -5.13 1.50 10.87
CA TYR A 262 -4.37 0.88 11.95
C TYR A 262 -4.79 -0.58 12.15
N CYS A 263 -3.97 -1.35 12.87
CA CYS A 263 -4.32 -2.73 13.25
C CYS A 263 -3.79 -3.07 14.65
N HIS A 264 -3.20 -4.25 14.85
CA HIS A 264 -2.53 -4.59 16.12
C HIS A 264 -1.17 -3.89 16.25
N ILE A 265 -0.30 -4.02 15.22
CA ILE A 265 1.13 -3.67 15.23
C ILE A 265 1.58 -3.04 13.88
N GLY A 266 0.69 -2.43 13.11
CA GLY A 266 1.04 -1.75 11.86
C GLY A 266 1.30 -2.66 10.64
N GLN A 267 1.07 -3.97 10.72
CA GLN A 267 1.29 -4.88 9.58
C GLN A 267 0.02 -5.06 8.73
N ARG A 268 -1.10 -5.51 9.33
CA ARG A 268 -2.36 -5.75 8.61
C ARG A 268 -2.98 -4.46 8.05
N ALA A 269 -2.75 -3.35 8.73
CA ALA A 269 -3.19 -2.02 8.30
C ALA A 269 -2.61 -1.61 6.94
N THR A 270 -1.41 -2.10 6.59
CA THR A 270 -0.80 -1.81 5.29
C THR A 270 -1.54 -2.44 4.11
N VAL A 271 -2.35 -3.48 4.35
CA VAL A 271 -3.23 -4.06 3.32
C VAL A 271 -4.29 -3.04 2.90
N LEU A 272 -4.93 -2.36 3.88
CA LEU A 272 -5.89 -1.29 3.60
C LEU A 272 -5.21 -0.07 2.99
N TYR A 273 -4.02 0.30 3.49
CA TYR A 273 -3.22 1.36 2.90
C TYR A 273 -2.95 1.09 1.42
N PHE A 274 -2.46 -0.10 1.08
CA PHE A 274 -2.17 -0.48 -0.29
C PHE A 274 -3.43 -0.50 -1.17
N ALA A 275 -4.54 -1.07 -0.67
CA ALA A 275 -5.82 -1.07 -1.38
C ALA A 275 -6.34 0.36 -1.64
N ALA A 276 -6.19 1.28 -0.68
CA ALA A 276 -6.51 2.69 -0.87
C ALA A 276 -5.64 3.34 -1.97
N LYS A 277 -4.34 3.06 -1.97
CA LYS A 277 -3.41 3.52 -3.02
C LYS A 277 -3.79 2.96 -4.40
N MET A 278 -4.25 1.70 -4.50
CA MET A 278 -4.76 1.13 -5.76
C MET A 278 -5.94 1.92 -6.33
N LEU A 279 -6.75 2.51 -5.45
CA LEU A 279 -7.91 3.34 -5.82
C LEU A 279 -7.56 4.82 -6.02
N GLY A 280 -6.30 5.22 -5.83
CA GLY A 280 -5.86 6.60 -5.91
C GLY A 280 -6.30 7.46 -4.72
N TYR A 281 -6.63 6.86 -3.58
CA TYR A 281 -7.02 7.58 -2.37
C TYR A 281 -5.81 8.05 -1.57
N ASP A 282 -5.94 9.21 -0.92
CA ASP A 282 -4.96 9.67 0.05
C ASP A 282 -5.03 8.81 1.30
N ALA A 283 -3.88 8.28 1.70
CA ALA A 283 -3.80 7.33 2.80
C ALA A 283 -2.61 7.58 3.72
N LYS A 284 -2.84 7.35 5.01
CA LYS A 284 -1.81 7.24 6.05
C LYS A 284 -1.95 5.90 6.77
N MET A 285 -0.90 5.50 7.45
CA MET A 285 -0.96 4.39 8.37
C MET A 285 -0.44 4.82 9.74
N TYR A 286 -1.13 4.41 10.80
CA TYR A 286 -0.66 4.56 12.17
C TYR A 286 0.29 3.40 12.49
N ASP A 287 1.59 3.68 12.51
CA ASP A 287 2.64 2.66 12.64
C ASP A 287 2.56 1.93 13.97
N GLY A 288 2.49 2.64 15.10
CA GLY A 288 2.35 2.03 16.43
C GLY A 288 1.03 1.30 16.67
N SER A 289 -0.01 1.64 15.91
CA SER A 289 -1.31 0.94 15.89
C SER A 289 -1.93 0.74 17.29
N TRP A 290 -2.65 -0.38 17.49
CA TRP A 290 -3.31 -0.70 18.74
C TRP A 290 -2.33 -0.97 19.88
N GLU A 291 -1.16 -1.53 19.56
CA GLU A 291 -0.11 -1.76 20.55
C GLU A 291 0.31 -0.46 21.26
N ASP A 292 0.49 0.62 20.52
CA ASP A 292 0.78 1.95 21.08
C ASP A 292 -0.47 2.56 21.75
N TRP A 293 -1.60 2.60 21.05
CA TRP A 293 -2.81 3.26 21.54
C TRP A 293 -3.33 2.66 22.85
N SER A 294 -3.35 1.32 22.94
CA SER A 294 -3.87 0.61 24.13
C SER A 294 -3.03 0.82 25.38
N ARG A 295 -1.74 1.13 25.24
CA ARG A 295 -0.81 1.41 26.36
C ARG A 295 -0.93 2.85 26.89
N ARG A 296 -1.47 3.77 26.10
CA ARG A 296 -1.62 5.18 26.47
C ARG A 296 -2.89 5.39 27.27
N MET A 297 -2.77 5.42 28.60
CA MET A 297 -3.91 5.49 29.51
C MET A 297 -4.67 6.83 29.45
N ASP A 298 -4.05 7.86 28.92
CA ASP A 298 -4.63 9.19 28.64
C ASP A 298 -5.50 9.23 27.38
N LEU A 299 -5.40 8.23 26.50
CA LEU A 299 -6.18 8.17 25.26
C LEU A 299 -7.48 7.37 25.42
N PRO A 300 -8.58 7.84 24.82
CA PRO A 300 -9.88 7.19 24.95
C PRO A 300 -9.96 5.92 24.12
N ILE A 301 -10.76 4.96 24.61
CA ILE A 301 -11.10 3.71 23.92
C ILE A 301 -12.61 3.52 24.02
N VAL A 302 -13.21 2.95 22.98
CA VAL A 302 -14.59 2.52 22.95
C VAL A 302 -14.68 1.03 22.60
N THR A 303 -15.77 0.39 23.03
CA THR A 303 -16.11 -0.98 22.70
C THR A 303 -17.48 -1.04 22.02
N GLY A 304 -17.81 -2.14 21.39
CA GLY A 304 -19.10 -2.35 20.74
C GLY A 304 -19.06 -2.03 19.23
N LYS A 305 -20.22 -1.62 18.68
CA LYS A 305 -20.38 -1.44 17.22
C LYS A 305 -19.72 -0.17 16.72
N ALA A 306 -19.37 -0.19 15.43
CA ALA A 306 -18.94 1.01 14.69
C ALA A 306 -19.94 2.18 14.84
N PRO A 307 -19.47 3.43 14.67
CA PRO A 307 -20.38 4.58 14.62
C PRO A 307 -21.50 4.35 13.62
N ASN A 308 -22.71 4.78 13.96
CA ASN A 308 -23.83 4.71 13.02
C ASN A 308 -23.48 5.55 11.78
N LYS A 309 -23.74 4.98 10.62
CA LYS A 309 -23.64 5.70 9.34
C LYS A 309 -24.86 6.63 9.26
N GLU A 310 -24.63 7.93 9.36
CA GLU A 310 -25.60 8.93 8.91
C GLU A 310 -25.51 9.16 7.41
#